data_7a4d34eec5d95d3a5409b70483b28767
#
_entry.id   7a4d34eec5d95d3a5409b70483b28767
#
_cell.length_a   1.000
_cell.length_b   1.000
_cell.length_c   1.000
_cell.angle_alpha   90.00
_cell.angle_beta   90.00
_cell.angle_gamma   90.00
#
_symmetry.space_group_name_H-M   'P 1'
#
loop_
_entity.id
_entity.type
_entity.pdbx_description
1 polymer ?
#
loop_
_entity_poly.entity_id
_entity_poly.type
_entity_poly.pdbx_seq_one_letter_code
_entity_poly.pdbx_strand_id
1 'polypeptide(L)'
;MKMVLLVAGFVALTFACWGAYGPTLHKGQMAMGGSRLRPLLCVGLAYFAIAVVVPSVLLWLGQEANGRFTFSGVSWSLFGGALGALGALGIILAFNYGGSPAYVMPFVFGFAPLVNAFITVGISGKYKEMNALTLGGMMAGLIMVSMGAFIVLFCAQKVASHKPSQAAPSASTSVEAPSH
;
A
#
# COMPACT_ATOMS: atom_id res chain seq x y z
N MET A 1 6.99 18.20 23.52
CA MET A 1 8.00 17.20 23.11
C MET A 1 7.46 15.77 23.09
N LYS A 2 6.83 15.25 24.16
CA LYS A 2 6.25 13.89 24.20
C LYS A 2 5.20 13.64 23.08
N MET A 3 4.30 14.60 22.84
CA MET A 3 3.26 14.46 21.80
C MET A 3 3.86 14.36 20.38
N VAL A 4 4.88 15.14 20.07
CA VAL A 4 5.58 15.09 18.77
C VAL A 4 6.26 13.74 18.56
N LEU A 5 6.89 13.19 19.61
CA LEU A 5 7.51 11.86 19.55
C LEU A 5 6.48 10.74 19.35
N LEU A 6 5.32 10.84 19.99
CA LEU A 6 4.23 9.87 19.78
C LEU A 6 3.69 9.93 18.36
N VAL A 7 3.43 11.13 17.85
CA VAL A 7 2.97 11.31 16.45
C VAL A 7 4.02 10.76 15.48
N ALA A 8 5.30 11.10 15.68
CA ALA A 8 6.38 10.58 14.84
C ALA A 8 6.46 9.04 14.89
N GLY A 9 6.28 8.44 16.07
CA GLY A 9 6.26 6.99 16.24
C GLY A 9 5.11 6.31 15.47
N PHE A 10 3.90 6.84 15.54
CA PHE A 10 2.76 6.31 14.77
C PHE A 10 2.92 6.52 13.27
N VAL A 11 3.47 7.65 12.84
CA VAL A 11 3.81 7.89 11.44
C VAL A 11 4.86 6.89 10.97
N ALA A 12 5.90 6.64 11.78
CA ALA A 12 6.93 5.64 11.47
C ALA A 12 6.35 4.22 11.33
N LEU A 13 5.46 3.83 12.25
CA LEU A 13 4.73 2.56 12.16
C LEU A 13 3.95 2.47 10.85
N THR A 14 3.23 3.55 10.50
CA THR A 14 2.41 3.58 9.29
C THR A 14 3.25 3.40 8.03
N PHE A 15 4.32 4.18 7.83
CA PHE A 15 5.13 4.04 6.62
C PHE A 15 5.90 2.72 6.58
N ALA A 16 6.32 2.16 7.72
CA ALA A 16 6.98 0.85 7.77
C ALA A 16 6.00 -0.28 7.35
N CYS A 17 4.78 -0.29 7.90
CA CYS A 17 3.76 -1.27 7.55
C CYS A 17 3.35 -1.15 6.07
N TRP A 18 3.08 0.05 5.59
CA TRP A 18 2.64 0.28 4.21
C TRP A 18 3.76 0.08 3.20
N GLY A 19 5.01 0.41 3.57
CA GLY A 19 6.19 0.11 2.75
C GLY A 19 6.45 -1.38 2.57
N ALA A 20 6.27 -2.16 3.64
CA ALA A 20 6.38 -3.62 3.60
C ALA A 20 5.18 -4.31 2.92
N TYR A 21 4.02 -3.64 2.84
CA TYR A 21 2.76 -4.22 2.38
C TYR A 21 2.86 -4.83 0.98
N GLY A 22 3.34 -4.06 0.00
CA GLY A 22 3.40 -4.50 -1.40
C GLY A 22 4.26 -5.74 -1.63
N PRO A 23 5.53 -5.76 -1.20
CA PRO A 23 6.39 -6.95 -1.33
C PRO A 23 5.83 -8.18 -0.62
N THR A 24 5.27 -8.02 0.58
CA THR A 24 4.68 -9.12 1.36
C THR A 24 3.43 -9.68 0.68
N LEU A 25 2.54 -8.80 0.23
CA LEU A 25 1.33 -9.17 -0.50
C LEU A 25 1.65 -9.88 -1.80
N HIS A 26 2.61 -9.38 -2.58
CA HIS A 26 3.05 -10.01 -3.82
C HIS A 26 3.62 -11.41 -3.57
N LYS A 27 4.46 -11.58 -2.54
CA LYS A 27 4.98 -12.90 -2.16
C LYS A 27 3.87 -13.88 -1.81
N GLY A 28 2.87 -13.44 -1.03
CA GLY A 28 1.68 -14.22 -0.71
C GLY A 28 0.87 -14.60 -1.95
N GLN A 29 0.66 -13.65 -2.85
CA GLN A 29 -0.05 -13.85 -4.12
C GLN A 29 0.64 -14.91 -4.99
N MET A 30 1.95 -14.82 -5.14
CA MET A 30 2.74 -15.80 -5.91
C MET A 30 2.70 -17.18 -5.28
N ALA A 31 2.78 -17.29 -3.95
CA ALA A 31 2.66 -18.56 -3.23
C ALA A 31 1.27 -19.21 -3.41
N MET A 32 0.24 -18.43 -3.73
CA MET A 32 -1.13 -18.89 -4.03
C MET A 32 -1.39 -19.06 -5.54
N GLY A 33 -0.33 -19.26 -6.34
CA GLY A 33 -0.44 -19.48 -7.79
C GLY A 33 -0.88 -18.27 -8.59
N GLY A 34 -0.54 -17.05 -8.16
CA GLY A 34 -0.93 -15.81 -8.82
C GLY A 34 -2.42 -15.47 -8.67
N SER A 35 -3.12 -16.08 -7.71
CA SER A 35 -4.54 -15.84 -7.47
C SER A 35 -4.84 -14.37 -7.18
N ARG A 36 -5.97 -13.88 -7.68
CA ARG A 36 -6.46 -12.50 -7.41
C ARG A 36 -7.30 -12.40 -6.15
N LEU A 37 -8.14 -13.39 -5.92
CA LEU A 37 -9.16 -13.33 -4.86
C LEU A 37 -8.65 -13.85 -3.52
N ARG A 38 -7.79 -14.87 -3.52
CA ARG A 38 -7.28 -15.48 -2.29
C ARG A 38 -6.44 -14.51 -1.44
N PRO A 39 -5.48 -13.74 -2.01
CA PRO A 39 -4.76 -12.73 -1.23
C PRO A 39 -5.69 -11.63 -0.71
N LEU A 40 -6.68 -11.20 -1.49
CA LEU A 40 -7.65 -10.20 -1.06
C LEU A 40 -8.48 -10.69 0.13
N LEU A 41 -8.91 -11.97 0.10
CA LEU A 41 -9.60 -12.58 1.23
C LEU A 41 -8.73 -12.59 2.49
N CYS A 42 -7.46 -12.96 2.36
CA CYS A 42 -6.52 -12.95 3.49
C CYS A 42 -6.31 -11.53 4.05
N VAL A 43 -6.21 -10.52 3.19
CA VAL A 43 -6.16 -9.11 3.60
C VAL A 43 -7.43 -8.72 4.34
N GLY A 44 -8.60 -9.10 3.85
CA GLY A 44 -9.88 -8.85 4.50
C GLY A 44 -9.96 -9.49 5.89
N LEU A 45 -9.50 -10.73 6.03
CA LEU A 45 -9.45 -11.42 7.33
C LEU A 45 -8.49 -10.72 8.32
N ALA A 46 -7.34 -10.27 7.86
CA ALA A 46 -6.41 -9.51 8.69
C ALA A 46 -7.02 -8.17 9.14
N TYR A 47 -7.68 -7.46 8.24
CA TYR A 47 -8.41 -6.22 8.59
C TYR A 47 -9.56 -6.50 9.54
N PHE A 48 -10.31 -7.57 9.36
CA PHE A 48 -11.36 -7.97 10.30
C PHE A 48 -10.79 -8.21 11.70
N ALA A 49 -9.71 -8.96 11.83
CA ALA A 49 -9.07 -9.20 13.11
C ALA A 49 -8.57 -7.91 13.77
N ILE A 50 -7.86 -7.06 13.03
CA ILE A 50 -7.21 -5.85 13.58
C ILE A 50 -8.19 -4.67 13.68
N ALA A 51 -9.06 -4.47 12.71
CA ALA A 51 -9.90 -3.27 12.63
C ALA A 51 -11.35 -3.48 13.11
N VAL A 52 -11.77 -4.72 13.38
CA VAL A 52 -13.10 -5.03 13.94
C VAL A 52 -12.96 -5.67 15.31
N VAL A 53 -12.26 -6.81 15.41
CA VAL A 53 -12.20 -7.56 16.69
C VAL A 53 -11.48 -6.76 17.77
N VAL A 54 -10.30 -6.23 17.48
CA VAL A 54 -9.53 -5.47 18.49
C VAL A 54 -10.29 -4.24 19.00
N PRO A 55 -10.80 -3.33 18.15
CA PRO A 55 -11.57 -2.16 18.63
C PRO A 55 -12.86 -2.57 19.35
N SER A 56 -13.55 -3.64 18.90
CA SER A 56 -14.76 -4.12 19.58
C SER A 56 -14.47 -4.57 21.02
N VAL A 57 -13.37 -5.28 21.23
CA VAL A 57 -12.92 -5.70 22.57
C VAL A 57 -12.55 -4.49 23.42
N LEU A 58 -11.80 -3.52 22.86
CA LEU A 58 -11.40 -2.31 23.59
C LEU A 58 -12.59 -1.44 23.98
N LEU A 59 -13.58 -1.28 23.09
CA LEU A 59 -14.83 -0.59 23.40
C LEU A 59 -15.65 -1.32 24.47
N TRP A 60 -15.70 -2.65 24.40
CA TRP A 60 -16.36 -3.45 25.42
C TRP A 60 -15.68 -3.32 26.80
N LEU A 61 -14.35 -3.17 26.82
CA LEU A 61 -13.58 -2.89 28.04
C LEU A 61 -13.68 -1.42 28.51
N GLY A 62 -14.47 -0.58 27.85
CA GLY A 62 -14.74 0.81 28.24
C GLY A 62 -13.63 1.81 27.90
N GLN A 63 -12.72 1.49 26.98
CA GLN A 63 -11.57 2.34 26.64
C GLN A 63 -11.97 3.72 26.07
N GLU A 64 -13.13 3.85 25.44
CA GLU A 64 -13.62 5.10 24.84
C GLU A 64 -15.07 5.43 25.27
N ALA A 65 -15.31 5.45 26.58
CA ALA A 65 -16.65 5.60 27.15
C ALA A 65 -17.40 6.88 26.68
N ASN A 66 -16.68 7.93 26.24
CA ASN A 66 -17.25 9.19 25.77
C ASN A 66 -17.52 9.24 24.25
N GLY A 67 -17.10 8.22 23.50
CA GLY A 67 -17.33 8.13 22.05
C GLY A 67 -18.77 7.76 21.72
N ARG A 68 -19.28 8.26 20.59
CA ARG A 68 -20.64 7.92 20.10
C ARG A 68 -20.58 7.61 18.61
N PHE A 69 -21.32 6.57 18.20
CA PHE A 69 -21.58 6.32 16.79
C PHE A 69 -22.58 7.34 16.25
N THR A 70 -22.14 8.16 15.29
CA THR A 70 -23.02 9.07 14.55
C THR A 70 -23.18 8.54 13.12
N PHE A 71 -24.34 8.76 12.50
CA PHE A 71 -24.58 8.32 11.13
C PHE A 71 -23.53 8.87 10.15
N SER A 72 -23.22 10.15 10.25
CA SER A 72 -22.19 10.79 9.42
C SER A 72 -20.80 10.18 9.66
N GLY A 73 -20.40 9.99 10.92
CA GLY A 73 -19.09 9.37 11.24
C GLY A 73 -18.97 7.95 10.73
N VAL A 74 -20.01 7.15 10.90
CA VAL A 74 -20.06 5.76 10.38
C VAL A 74 -19.98 5.74 8.87
N SER A 75 -20.75 6.59 8.17
CA SER A 75 -20.77 6.63 6.70
C SER A 75 -19.40 7.03 6.12
N TRP A 76 -18.76 8.07 6.66
CA TRP A 76 -17.43 8.48 6.22
C TRP A 76 -16.36 7.42 6.50
N SER A 77 -16.44 6.77 7.66
CA SER A 77 -15.48 5.71 8.03
C SER A 77 -15.63 4.47 7.15
N LEU A 78 -16.88 4.05 6.85
CA LEU A 78 -17.14 2.94 5.94
C LEU A 78 -16.68 3.26 4.51
N PHE A 79 -16.92 4.48 4.04
CA PHE A 79 -16.44 4.91 2.72
C PHE A 79 -14.91 4.90 2.66
N GLY A 80 -14.23 5.42 3.70
CA GLY A 80 -12.76 5.34 3.81
C GLY A 80 -12.24 3.91 3.81
N GLY A 81 -12.89 3.00 4.54
CA GLY A 81 -12.57 1.57 4.54
C GLY A 81 -12.75 0.92 3.17
N ALA A 82 -13.82 1.26 2.46
CA ALA A 82 -14.09 0.78 1.09
C ALA A 82 -13.00 1.24 0.12
N LEU A 83 -12.57 2.50 0.20
CA LEU A 83 -11.45 3.01 -0.61
C LEU A 83 -10.15 2.24 -0.33
N GLY A 84 -9.87 1.93 0.93
CA GLY A 84 -8.71 1.10 1.30
C GLY A 84 -8.77 -0.31 0.71
N ALA A 85 -9.93 -0.96 0.77
CA ALA A 85 -10.14 -2.29 0.19
C ALA A 85 -10.02 -2.29 -1.35
N LEU A 86 -10.58 -1.28 -2.02
CA LEU A 86 -10.45 -1.10 -3.47
C LEU A 86 -9.00 -0.83 -3.87
N GLY A 87 -8.26 -0.05 -3.07
CA GLY A 87 -6.82 0.17 -3.26
C GLY A 87 -6.03 -1.14 -3.18
N ALA A 88 -6.30 -1.98 -2.17
CA ALA A 88 -5.68 -3.30 -2.04
C ALA A 88 -5.98 -4.20 -3.25
N LEU A 89 -7.23 -4.23 -3.72
CA LEU A 89 -7.62 -4.95 -4.92
C LEU A 89 -6.86 -4.43 -6.15
N GLY A 90 -6.73 -3.11 -6.31
CA GLY A 90 -5.99 -2.48 -7.40
C GLY A 90 -4.53 -2.92 -7.44
N ILE A 91 -3.85 -2.97 -6.29
CA ILE A 91 -2.47 -3.47 -6.18
C ILE A 91 -2.37 -4.94 -6.57
N ILE A 92 -3.28 -5.79 -6.07
CA ILE A 92 -3.31 -7.22 -6.41
C ILE A 92 -3.52 -7.44 -7.91
N LEU A 93 -4.41 -6.68 -8.53
CA LEU A 93 -4.64 -6.73 -9.98
C LEU A 93 -3.41 -6.26 -10.76
N ALA A 94 -2.76 -5.17 -10.33
CA ALA A 94 -1.53 -4.71 -10.95
C ALA A 94 -0.45 -5.80 -10.94
N PHE A 95 -0.25 -6.49 -9.81
CA PHE A 95 0.66 -7.62 -9.73
C PHE A 95 0.25 -8.79 -10.61
N ASN A 96 -1.04 -9.06 -10.75
CA ASN A 96 -1.55 -10.14 -11.58
C ASN A 96 -1.32 -9.90 -13.08
N TYR A 97 -1.31 -8.64 -13.52
CA TYR A 97 -1.00 -8.26 -14.90
C TYR A 97 0.48 -7.95 -15.16
N GLY A 98 1.38 -8.52 -14.36
CA GLY A 98 2.83 -8.44 -14.56
C GLY A 98 3.49 -7.28 -13.82
N GLY A 99 2.76 -6.55 -13.00
CA GLY A 99 3.33 -5.54 -12.11
C GLY A 99 4.26 -6.17 -11.06
N SER A 100 5.36 -5.51 -10.74
CA SER A 100 6.20 -5.89 -9.61
C SER A 100 6.15 -4.85 -8.50
N PRO A 101 6.35 -5.25 -7.23
CA PRO A 101 6.38 -4.30 -6.11
C PRO A 101 7.40 -3.18 -6.28
N ALA A 102 8.49 -3.46 -7.01
CA ALA A 102 9.58 -2.52 -7.22
C ALA A 102 9.13 -1.23 -7.95
N TYR A 103 8.10 -1.31 -8.81
CA TYR A 103 7.58 -0.12 -9.49
C TYR A 103 6.11 0.18 -9.16
N VAL A 104 5.27 -0.80 -8.89
CA VAL A 104 3.86 -0.55 -8.53
C VAL A 104 3.77 0.28 -7.24
N MET A 105 4.54 -0.08 -6.21
CA MET A 105 4.47 0.61 -4.93
C MET A 105 5.01 2.06 -5.00
N PRO A 106 6.16 2.36 -5.64
CA PRO A 106 6.58 3.75 -5.84
C PRO A 106 5.55 4.59 -6.60
N PHE A 107 4.85 4.03 -7.61
CA PHE A 107 3.76 4.73 -8.26
C PHE A 107 2.61 5.04 -7.31
N VAL A 108 2.12 4.04 -6.59
CA VAL A 108 1.02 4.21 -5.63
C VAL A 108 1.37 5.29 -4.61
N PHE A 109 2.53 5.17 -3.96
CA PHE A 109 2.94 6.12 -2.92
C PHE A 109 3.40 7.48 -3.47
N GLY A 110 3.84 7.55 -4.72
CA GLY A 110 4.18 8.81 -5.37
C GLY A 110 2.94 9.62 -5.77
N PHE A 111 1.88 8.97 -6.22
CA PHE A 111 0.67 9.65 -6.65
C PHE A 111 -0.42 9.76 -5.57
N ALA A 112 -0.46 8.87 -4.58
CA ALA A 112 -1.43 8.94 -3.50
C ALA A 112 -1.40 10.27 -2.72
N PRO A 113 -0.24 10.88 -2.39
CA PRO A 113 -0.20 12.20 -1.77
C PRO A 113 -0.82 13.30 -2.63
N LEU A 114 -0.70 13.22 -3.96
CA LEU A 114 -1.31 14.15 -4.89
C LEU A 114 -2.84 14.10 -4.78
N VAL A 115 -3.40 12.89 -4.89
CA VAL A 115 -4.84 12.67 -4.76
C VAL A 115 -5.33 13.11 -3.38
N ASN A 116 -4.59 12.75 -2.31
CA ASN A 116 -4.91 13.13 -0.94
C ASN A 116 -4.95 14.65 -0.76
N ALA A 117 -3.97 15.38 -1.33
CA ALA A 117 -3.92 16.84 -1.22
C ALA A 117 -5.14 17.49 -1.89
N PHE A 118 -5.51 17.06 -3.11
CA PHE A 118 -6.68 17.59 -3.82
C PHE A 118 -7.98 17.29 -3.07
N ILE A 119 -8.17 16.07 -2.59
CA ILE A 119 -9.36 15.69 -1.85
C ILE A 119 -9.45 16.46 -0.53
N THR A 120 -8.34 16.58 0.21
CA THR A 120 -8.30 17.27 1.50
C THR A 120 -8.64 18.76 1.32
N VAL A 121 -8.07 19.42 0.34
CA VAL A 121 -8.36 20.81 0.02
C VAL A 121 -9.82 20.99 -0.42
N GLY A 122 -10.33 20.05 -1.23
CA GLY A 122 -11.72 20.06 -1.70
C GLY A 122 -12.73 19.90 -0.54
N ILE A 123 -12.51 18.90 0.32
CA ILE A 123 -13.40 18.63 1.47
C ILE A 123 -13.34 19.77 2.51
N SER A 124 -12.16 20.32 2.78
CA SER A 124 -11.99 21.39 3.77
C SER A 124 -12.53 22.74 3.32
N GLY A 125 -12.83 22.91 2.03
CA GLY A 125 -13.28 24.20 1.46
C GLY A 125 -12.21 25.31 1.49
N LYS A 126 -11.01 25.02 1.97
CA LYS A 126 -9.92 25.99 2.19
C LYS A 126 -9.24 26.49 0.91
N TYR A 127 -9.62 25.96 -0.23
CA TYR A 127 -9.05 26.42 -1.53
C TYR A 127 -9.26 27.92 -1.75
N LYS A 128 -10.33 28.51 -1.17
CA LYS A 128 -10.63 29.94 -1.25
C LYS A 128 -9.71 30.84 -0.40
N GLU A 129 -9.10 30.24 0.62
CA GLU A 129 -8.21 30.94 1.57
C GLU A 129 -6.72 30.78 1.18
N MET A 130 -6.43 29.91 0.22
CA MET A 130 -5.05 29.66 -0.21
C MET A 130 -4.53 30.80 -1.08
N ASN A 131 -3.44 31.43 -0.65
CA ASN A 131 -2.75 32.39 -1.48
C ASN A 131 -1.93 31.68 -2.59
N ALA A 132 -1.57 32.42 -3.65
CA ALA A 132 -0.82 31.87 -4.79
C ALA A 132 0.51 31.21 -4.38
N LEU A 133 1.17 31.73 -3.34
CA LEU A 133 2.44 31.18 -2.85
C LEU A 133 2.25 29.79 -2.19
N THR A 134 1.20 29.65 -1.38
CA THR A 134 0.87 28.36 -0.72
C THR A 134 0.47 27.31 -1.77
N LEU A 135 -0.37 27.71 -2.73
CA LEU A 135 -0.77 26.82 -3.82
C LEU A 135 0.43 26.42 -4.70
N GLY A 136 1.28 27.38 -5.04
CA GLY A 136 2.51 27.14 -5.82
C GLY A 136 3.47 26.21 -5.09
N GLY A 137 3.69 26.43 -3.79
CA GLY A 137 4.52 25.55 -2.95
C GLY A 137 3.97 24.13 -2.86
N MET A 138 2.66 23.98 -2.70
CA MET A 138 2.00 22.68 -2.69
C MET A 138 2.18 21.97 -4.05
N MET A 139 1.93 22.65 -5.15
CA MET A 139 2.13 22.09 -6.50
C MET A 139 3.59 21.69 -6.76
N ALA A 140 4.55 22.54 -6.40
CA ALA A 140 5.96 22.23 -6.52
C ALA A 140 6.35 20.98 -5.72
N GLY A 141 5.91 20.87 -4.46
CA GLY A 141 6.12 19.70 -3.61
C GLY A 141 5.54 18.42 -4.21
N LEU A 142 4.32 18.47 -4.74
CA LEU A 142 3.67 17.33 -5.38
C LEU A 142 4.40 16.88 -6.65
N ILE A 143 4.89 17.82 -7.46
CA ILE A 143 5.71 17.54 -8.65
C ILE A 143 7.02 16.86 -8.23
N MET A 144 7.67 17.34 -7.17
CA MET A 144 8.91 16.73 -6.66
C MET A 144 8.69 15.30 -6.19
N VAL A 145 7.61 15.01 -5.47
CA VAL A 145 7.26 13.65 -5.02
C VAL A 145 7.01 12.74 -6.22
N SER A 146 6.23 13.19 -7.20
CA SER A 146 5.95 12.42 -8.42
C SER A 146 7.22 12.15 -9.24
N MET A 147 8.10 13.15 -9.35
CA MET A 147 9.38 13.01 -10.05
C MET A 147 10.32 12.05 -9.31
N GLY A 148 10.35 12.11 -7.97
CA GLY A 148 11.09 11.14 -7.15
C GLY A 148 10.59 9.71 -7.36
N ALA A 149 9.28 9.49 -7.38
CA ALA A 149 8.69 8.18 -7.69
C ALA A 149 9.08 7.69 -9.10
N PHE A 150 9.09 8.57 -10.10
CA PHE A 150 9.51 8.24 -11.46
C PHE A 150 10.98 7.82 -11.52
N ILE A 151 11.88 8.53 -10.82
CA ILE A 151 13.31 8.18 -10.74
C ILE A 151 13.51 6.81 -10.12
N VAL A 152 12.82 6.53 -9.00
CA VAL A 152 12.87 5.19 -8.35
C VAL A 152 12.42 4.11 -9.32
N LEU A 153 11.33 4.34 -10.06
CA LEU A 153 10.82 3.43 -11.07
C LEU A 153 11.85 3.13 -12.15
N PHE A 154 12.45 4.18 -12.72
CA PHE A 154 13.45 4.05 -13.76
C PHE A 154 14.69 3.26 -13.29
N CYS A 155 15.17 3.53 -12.08
CA CYS A 155 16.28 2.80 -11.47
C CYS A 155 15.91 1.33 -11.19
N ALA A 156 14.70 1.08 -10.67
CA ALA A 156 14.22 -0.27 -10.38
C ALA A 156 14.12 -1.14 -11.64
N GLN A 157 13.67 -0.56 -12.76
CA GLN A 157 13.64 -1.28 -14.04
C GLN A 157 15.05 -1.67 -14.53
N LYS A 158 16.04 -0.78 -14.39
CA LYS A 158 17.43 -1.09 -14.74
C LYS A 158 18.01 -2.25 -13.90
N VAL A 159 17.70 -2.29 -12.62
CA VAL A 159 18.13 -3.39 -11.73
C VAL A 159 17.46 -4.71 -12.13
N ALA A 160 16.18 -4.68 -12.49
CA ALA A 160 15.46 -5.88 -12.93
C ALA A 160 15.98 -6.45 -14.25
N SER A 161 16.37 -5.58 -15.19
CA SER A 161 16.93 -6.00 -16.48
C SER A 161 18.37 -6.51 -16.42
N HIS A 162 19.10 -6.22 -15.33
CA HIS A 162 20.48 -6.70 -15.13
C HIS A 162 20.59 -8.04 -14.38
N LYS A 163 19.47 -8.71 -14.05
CA LYS A 163 19.52 -10.03 -13.43
C LYS A 163 19.97 -11.03 -14.50
N PRO A 164 21.16 -11.67 -14.38
CA PRO A 164 21.58 -12.69 -15.33
C PRO A 164 20.55 -13.81 -15.35
N SER A 165 20.18 -14.24 -16.54
CA SER A 165 19.43 -15.49 -16.73
C SER A 165 20.18 -16.59 -15.99
N GLN A 166 19.67 -17.03 -14.84
CA GLN A 166 20.18 -18.25 -14.22
C GLN A 166 19.89 -19.38 -15.21
N ALA A 167 20.98 -19.83 -15.87
CA ALA A 167 20.97 -20.99 -16.72
C ALA A 167 20.28 -22.13 -15.97
N ALA A 168 19.30 -22.74 -16.63
CA ALA A 168 18.70 -23.98 -16.18
C ALA A 168 19.79 -24.99 -15.89
N PRO A 169 19.73 -25.79 -14.80
CA PRO A 169 20.66 -26.86 -14.58
C PRO A 169 20.52 -27.82 -15.76
N SER A 170 21.59 -27.98 -16.53
CA SER A 170 21.69 -29.00 -17.54
C SER A 170 21.58 -30.39 -16.87
N ALA A 171 20.41 -30.98 -16.97
CA ALA A 171 20.19 -32.37 -16.61
C ALA A 171 20.88 -33.24 -17.68
N SER A 172 22.18 -33.45 -17.51
CA SER A 172 22.90 -34.53 -18.15
C SER A 172 23.02 -35.68 -17.14
N THR A 173 22.05 -36.58 -17.16
CA THR A 173 22.24 -37.91 -16.60
C THR A 173 21.83 -38.90 -17.69
N SER A 174 22.79 -39.26 -18.49
CA SER A 174 22.79 -40.47 -19.26
C SER A 174 22.68 -41.66 -18.30
N VAL A 175 21.53 -42.30 -18.28
CA VAL A 175 21.38 -43.63 -17.68
C VAL A 175 21.75 -44.62 -18.74
N GLU A 176 22.95 -45.17 -18.60
CA GLU A 176 23.44 -46.37 -19.25
C GLU A 176 22.58 -47.56 -18.81
N ALA A 177 21.98 -48.25 -19.77
CA ALA A 177 21.25 -49.49 -19.54
C ALA A 177 22.24 -50.64 -19.41
N PRO A 178 22.16 -51.54 -18.41
CA PRO A 178 22.92 -52.78 -18.41
C PRO A 178 22.22 -53.80 -19.31
N SER A 179 22.96 -54.27 -20.29
CA SER A 179 22.70 -55.52 -21.02
C SER A 179 22.82 -56.72 -20.06
N HIS A 180 21.72 -57.45 -19.87
CA HIS A 180 21.71 -58.92 -19.78
C HIS A 180 20.29 -59.45 -19.89
#